data_4a510e64398c17d3e86b1a155b383dbe
#
_entry.id   4a510e64398c17d3e86b1a155b383dbe
#
_cell.length_a   1.000
_cell.length_b   1.000
_cell.length_c   1.000
_cell.angle_alpha   90.00
_cell.angle_beta   90.00
_cell.angle_gamma   90.00
#
_symmetry.space_group_name_H-M   'P 1'
#
loop_
_entity.id
_entity.type
_entity.pdbx_description
1 polymer ?
#
loop_
_entity_poly.entity_id
_entity_poly.type
_entity_poly.pdbx_seq_one_letter_code
_entity_poly.pdbx_strand_id
1 'polypeptide(L)'
;MASAIIAEVLTTSFRSTETSTRKGDSFFMYSIEDVRKEDPQIAELIEAEVRRQNSHIELIASENWVSHAVMAAMGSPLTNKYAEGLPKRRFYGGCSVVDDIENIARERAKELFGCTWANAQPHSGAQANMAVEFALLQQGDTYMGMNLFEGGHLSHGSPANFSGTYFNVVPYGVREDGFIDYDEVERIAKECRPKLIICGASAYGRTIDFKRFREIADEVGAYLLADIAHIAGLVATGVHPSPFPYAHVVTTTTHKTLRGPRGGMILSTAEFGKEHKLNRGVFPGIQGGPLEHVIAAKAVCFKEAMQPEFKEYCEQIVKNAKVLADGLMKRGIDIVSGGTDNHLMLVDLRSVGKTGAEIEEALDAIGITANKNTVPRDPQSALVTSGLRLGTPAATTRGLKEEDFEQIAEVIATVIKEGDAKADYCRQIIQGIVEKYPLS
;
A
#
# COMPACT_ATOMS: atom_id res chain seq x y z
N MET A 1 -19.36 -33.55 -17.19
CA MET A 1 -18.26 -34.52 -17.28
C MET A 1 -16.85 -33.88 -17.32
N ALA A 2 -16.70 -32.62 -17.01
CA ALA A 2 -15.38 -31.95 -16.98
C ALA A 2 -14.84 -31.72 -15.55
N SER A 3 -15.63 -32.05 -14.52
CA SER A 3 -15.26 -31.84 -13.11
C SER A 3 -14.60 -33.06 -12.43
N ALA A 4 -14.58 -34.22 -13.09
CA ALA A 4 -14.03 -35.46 -12.51
C ALA A 4 -12.57 -35.74 -12.91
N ILE A 5 -12.04 -35.07 -13.93
CA ILE A 5 -10.68 -35.33 -14.44
C ILE A 5 -9.60 -34.53 -13.68
N ILE A 6 -9.97 -33.46 -12.98
CA ILE A 6 -9.02 -32.62 -12.19
C ILE A 6 -8.73 -33.25 -10.83
N ALA A 7 -9.62 -34.07 -10.29
CA ALA A 7 -9.42 -34.73 -9.00
C ALA A 7 -8.50 -35.95 -9.03
N GLU A 8 -8.31 -36.57 -10.17
CA GLU A 8 -7.54 -37.82 -10.30
C GLU A 8 -6.05 -37.62 -10.59
N VAL A 9 -5.64 -36.43 -11.02
CA VAL A 9 -4.21 -36.06 -11.26
C VAL A 9 -3.51 -35.61 -10.00
N LEU A 10 -4.24 -35.23 -8.93
CA LEU A 10 -3.67 -34.77 -7.68
C LEU A 10 -3.53 -35.81 -6.58
N THR A 11 -3.96 -37.06 -6.80
CA THR A 11 -3.90 -38.12 -5.77
C THR A 11 -2.87 -39.22 -6.00
N THR A 12 -2.13 -39.18 -7.08
CA THR A 12 -1.05 -40.15 -7.32
C THR A 12 0.32 -39.51 -7.34
N SER A 13 0.94 -39.36 -6.20
CA SER A 13 2.38 -39.44 -5.92
C SER A 13 2.80 -38.65 -4.69
N PHE A 14 2.35 -38.99 -3.49
CA PHE A 14 3.10 -38.78 -2.28
C PHE A 14 3.23 -40.12 -1.55
N ARG A 15 4.11 -40.98 -2.06
CA ARG A 15 4.70 -42.06 -1.25
C ARG A 15 5.92 -41.47 -0.54
N SER A 16 5.88 -41.50 0.78
CA SER A 16 7.00 -41.28 1.66
C SER A 16 8.18 -42.18 1.24
N THR A 17 9.22 -41.60 0.72
CA THR A 17 10.54 -42.22 0.62
C THR A 17 11.46 -41.48 1.58
N GLU A 18 12.04 -42.24 2.49
CA GLU A 18 13.07 -41.85 3.43
C GLU A 18 14.17 -41.04 2.72
N THR A 19 14.47 -39.89 3.29
CA THR A 19 15.41 -38.90 2.77
C THR A 19 16.83 -39.39 2.90
N SER A 20 17.39 -39.87 1.83
CA SER A 20 18.83 -39.79 1.57
C SER A 20 19.13 -38.33 1.25
N THR A 21 19.82 -37.63 2.15
CA THR A 21 20.33 -36.27 1.94
C THR A 21 21.30 -36.27 0.74
N ARG A 22 20.80 -35.93 -0.42
CA ARG A 22 21.61 -35.66 -1.60
C ARG A 22 22.25 -34.28 -1.44
N LYS A 23 23.54 -34.15 -1.75
CA LYS A 23 24.32 -32.91 -1.84
C LYS A 23 23.74 -31.84 -2.80
N GLY A 24 22.42 -31.79 -3.01
CA GLY A 24 21.71 -30.89 -3.90
C GLY A 24 20.64 -30.04 -3.23
N ASP A 25 20.30 -30.33 -1.95
CA ASP A 25 19.17 -29.67 -1.28
C ASP A 25 19.51 -28.27 -0.71
N SER A 26 20.75 -27.79 -0.84
CA SER A 26 21.17 -26.44 -0.40
C SER A 26 20.92 -25.35 -1.45
N PHE A 27 20.29 -25.66 -2.59
CA PHE A 27 20.15 -24.73 -3.70
C PHE A 27 19.13 -23.58 -3.47
N PHE A 28 18.34 -23.65 -2.41
CA PHE A 28 17.20 -22.73 -2.19
C PHE A 28 17.23 -21.95 -0.87
N MET A 29 18.27 -22.03 -0.09
CA MET A 29 18.35 -21.24 1.15
C MET A 29 19.49 -20.23 1.05
N TYR A 30 19.15 -19.03 0.60
CA TYR A 30 20.03 -17.88 0.67
C TYR A 30 19.95 -17.26 2.05
N SER A 31 21.09 -16.88 2.61
CA SER A 31 21.18 -16.34 3.95
C SER A 31 21.99 -15.04 3.97
N ILE A 32 21.91 -14.29 5.07
CA ILE A 32 22.77 -13.13 5.28
C ILE A 32 24.26 -13.51 5.24
N GLU A 33 24.60 -14.77 5.56
CA GLU A 33 25.98 -15.25 5.50
C GLU A 33 26.53 -15.33 4.06
N ASP A 34 25.67 -15.53 3.06
CA ASP A 34 26.08 -15.48 1.66
C ASP A 34 26.45 -14.03 1.27
N VAL A 35 25.64 -13.06 1.73
CA VAL A 35 25.95 -11.64 1.55
C VAL A 35 27.24 -11.29 2.29
N ARG A 36 27.42 -11.73 3.53
CA ARG A 36 28.59 -11.42 4.35
C ARG A 36 29.89 -11.91 3.75
N LYS A 37 29.88 -13.05 3.07
CA LYS A 37 31.06 -13.58 2.38
C LYS A 37 31.51 -12.71 1.22
N GLU A 38 30.56 -12.16 0.46
CA GLU A 38 30.81 -11.37 -0.75
C GLU A 38 30.96 -9.88 -0.42
N ASP A 39 30.09 -9.36 0.46
CA ASP A 39 30.04 -7.95 0.84
C ASP A 39 29.70 -7.79 2.33
N PRO A 40 30.72 -7.83 3.21
CA PRO A 40 30.52 -7.68 4.65
C PRO A 40 29.86 -6.34 5.04
N GLN A 41 30.13 -5.26 4.29
CA GLN A 41 29.59 -3.94 4.57
C GLN A 41 28.09 -3.91 4.36
N ILE A 42 27.60 -4.49 3.27
CA ILE A 42 26.15 -4.57 3.02
C ILE A 42 25.47 -5.51 4.03
N ALA A 43 26.10 -6.62 4.40
CA ALA A 43 25.55 -7.51 5.44
C ALA A 43 25.38 -6.79 6.78
N GLU A 44 26.38 -5.99 7.20
CA GLU A 44 26.31 -5.19 8.43
C GLU A 44 25.17 -4.15 8.39
N LEU A 45 24.98 -3.47 7.25
CA LEU A 45 23.91 -2.48 7.09
C LEU A 45 22.51 -3.13 7.09
N ILE A 46 22.35 -4.30 6.49
CA ILE A 46 21.10 -5.08 6.57
C ILE A 46 20.79 -5.44 8.01
N GLU A 47 21.77 -5.92 8.75
CA GLU A 47 21.57 -6.24 10.18
C GLU A 47 21.33 -5.00 11.04
N ALA A 48 21.94 -3.86 10.70
CA ALA A 48 21.66 -2.59 11.35
C ALA A 48 20.19 -2.17 11.15
N GLU A 49 19.67 -2.33 9.94
CA GLU A 49 18.24 -2.05 9.66
C GLU A 49 17.32 -3.03 10.40
N VAL A 50 17.65 -4.32 10.47
CA VAL A 50 16.90 -5.29 11.29
C VAL A 50 16.89 -4.86 12.77
N ARG A 51 18.02 -4.40 13.32
CA ARG A 51 18.09 -3.87 14.70
C ARG A 51 17.21 -2.63 14.88
N ARG A 52 17.25 -1.68 13.92
CA ARG A 52 16.39 -0.48 13.94
C ARG A 52 14.92 -0.87 13.96
N GLN A 53 14.48 -1.73 13.04
CA GLN A 53 13.10 -2.19 12.96
C GLN A 53 12.63 -2.87 14.25
N ASN A 54 13.50 -3.68 14.88
CA ASN A 54 13.18 -4.32 16.15
C ASN A 54 13.07 -3.33 17.32
N SER A 55 13.83 -2.23 17.30
CA SER A 55 13.90 -1.27 18.40
C SER A 55 12.87 -0.13 18.31
N HIS A 56 12.12 -0.01 17.22
CA HIS A 56 11.17 1.08 16.97
C HIS A 56 9.74 0.57 16.82
N ILE A 57 8.79 1.43 17.18
CA ILE A 57 7.37 1.27 16.81
C ILE A 57 7.14 1.98 15.48
N GLU A 58 6.78 1.20 14.45
CA GLU A 58 6.54 1.69 13.11
C GLU A 58 5.10 2.22 12.97
N LEU A 59 4.97 3.53 12.76
CA LEU A 59 3.69 4.22 12.55
C LEU A 59 3.60 4.91 11.18
N ILE A 60 4.53 4.66 10.26
CA ILE A 60 4.38 5.10 8.87
C ILE A 60 3.22 4.30 8.24
N ALA A 61 2.16 5.00 7.85
CA ALA A 61 0.91 4.40 7.36
C ALA A 61 1.06 3.53 6.10
N SER A 62 2.15 3.69 5.35
CA SER A 62 2.47 2.96 4.13
C SER A 62 3.44 1.80 4.32
N GLU A 63 3.85 1.50 5.54
CA GLU A 63 4.75 0.40 5.88
C GLU A 63 4.04 -0.76 6.56
N ASN A 64 4.63 -1.96 6.44
CA ASN A 64 4.12 -3.17 7.06
C ASN A 64 5.21 -4.24 7.12
N TRP A 65 5.01 -5.26 7.96
CA TRP A 65 5.88 -6.41 8.10
C TRP A 65 5.32 -7.58 7.27
N VAL A 66 6.05 -7.99 6.25
CA VAL A 66 5.64 -9.15 5.43
C VAL A 66 5.97 -10.47 6.12
N SER A 67 5.25 -11.53 5.76
CA SER A 67 5.53 -12.88 6.28
C SER A 67 6.87 -13.43 5.78
N HIS A 68 7.43 -14.40 6.50
CA HIS A 68 8.61 -15.15 6.04
C HIS A 68 8.36 -15.83 4.69
N ALA A 69 7.13 -16.29 4.40
CA ALA A 69 6.79 -16.90 3.13
C ALA A 69 6.87 -15.89 1.96
N VAL A 70 6.41 -14.66 2.17
CA VAL A 70 6.56 -13.57 1.20
C VAL A 70 8.05 -13.24 0.98
N MET A 71 8.85 -13.14 2.07
CA MET A 71 10.30 -12.88 1.97
C MET A 71 11.03 -14.02 1.25
N ALA A 72 10.70 -15.28 1.53
CA ALA A 72 11.29 -16.43 0.86
C ALA A 72 10.98 -16.44 -0.65
N ALA A 73 9.77 -16.08 -1.06
CA ALA A 73 9.41 -15.94 -2.46
C ALA A 73 10.20 -14.79 -3.14
N MET A 74 10.40 -13.67 -2.46
CA MET A 74 11.21 -12.55 -2.94
C MET A 74 12.69 -12.93 -3.16
N GLY A 75 13.27 -13.74 -2.29
CA GLY A 75 14.64 -14.23 -2.39
C GLY A 75 14.81 -15.47 -3.29
N SER A 76 13.80 -15.86 -4.07
CA SER A 76 13.84 -17.07 -4.88
C SER A 76 14.61 -16.91 -6.20
N PRO A 77 15.03 -18.05 -6.84
CA PRO A 77 15.72 -18.02 -8.15
C PRO A 77 14.87 -17.47 -9.30
N LEU A 78 13.59 -17.17 -9.07
CA LEU A 78 12.72 -16.55 -10.07
C LEU A 78 13.24 -15.17 -10.52
N THR A 79 14.09 -14.52 -9.73
CA THR A 79 14.80 -13.29 -10.14
C THR A 79 15.66 -13.47 -11.39
N ASN A 80 16.09 -14.71 -11.69
CA ASN A 80 16.93 -15.01 -12.85
C ASN A 80 16.12 -15.11 -14.16
N LYS A 81 14.77 -15.19 -14.08
CA LYS A 81 13.94 -15.48 -15.24
C LYS A 81 13.46 -14.24 -15.97
N TYR A 82 13.81 -14.13 -17.26
CA TYR A 82 13.32 -13.08 -18.15
C TYR A 82 12.06 -13.56 -18.90
N ALA A 83 10.93 -12.83 -18.78
CA ALA A 83 9.62 -13.29 -19.24
C ALA A 83 8.75 -12.16 -19.83
N GLU A 84 9.30 -11.35 -20.74
CA GLU A 84 8.51 -10.31 -21.45
C GLU A 84 7.28 -10.90 -22.14
N GLY A 85 6.18 -10.17 -22.09
CA GLY A 85 4.89 -10.57 -22.59
C GLY A 85 3.95 -11.02 -21.47
N LEU A 86 2.98 -11.85 -21.82
CA LEU A 86 1.95 -12.38 -20.91
C LEU A 86 2.00 -13.91 -20.88
N PRO A 87 1.43 -14.58 -19.89
CA PRO A 87 1.31 -16.03 -19.87
C PRO A 87 0.84 -16.61 -21.21
N LYS A 88 1.54 -17.63 -21.72
CA LYS A 88 1.36 -18.26 -23.03
C LYS A 88 1.59 -17.35 -24.25
N ARG A 89 2.05 -16.12 -24.05
CA ARG A 89 2.38 -15.14 -25.11
C ARG A 89 3.69 -14.42 -24.79
N ARG A 90 4.71 -15.16 -24.40
CA ARG A 90 6.03 -14.65 -24.05
C ARG A 90 6.91 -14.47 -25.28
N PHE A 91 7.83 -13.52 -25.18
CA PHE A 91 8.87 -13.33 -26.19
C PHE A 91 10.12 -14.19 -25.94
N TYR A 92 10.15 -14.92 -24.81
CA TYR A 92 11.27 -15.77 -24.37
C TYR A 92 10.82 -17.19 -24.14
N GLY A 93 11.74 -18.16 -24.36
CA GLY A 93 11.54 -19.56 -24.01
C GLY A 93 11.64 -19.84 -22.50
N GLY A 94 11.28 -21.04 -22.07
CA GLY A 94 11.42 -21.50 -20.67
C GLY A 94 10.48 -20.82 -19.68
N CYS A 95 9.32 -20.34 -20.12
CA CYS A 95 8.40 -19.56 -19.29
C CYS A 95 7.22 -20.37 -18.72
N SER A 96 7.15 -21.69 -18.93
CA SER A 96 5.99 -22.49 -18.50
C SER A 96 5.69 -22.36 -17.01
N VAL A 97 6.72 -22.41 -16.16
CA VAL A 97 6.58 -22.29 -14.70
C VAL A 97 6.14 -20.90 -14.28
N VAL A 98 6.77 -19.86 -14.82
CA VAL A 98 6.39 -18.46 -14.47
C VAL A 98 5.03 -18.08 -15.05
N ASP A 99 4.59 -18.71 -16.14
CA ASP A 99 3.22 -18.57 -16.64
C ASP A 99 2.20 -19.06 -15.61
N ASP A 100 2.46 -20.22 -14.98
CA ASP A 100 1.60 -20.75 -13.94
C ASP A 100 1.61 -19.87 -12.69
N ILE A 101 2.77 -19.38 -12.26
CA ILE A 101 2.91 -18.46 -11.12
C ILE A 101 2.12 -17.18 -11.36
N GLU A 102 2.30 -16.52 -12.51
CA GLU A 102 1.58 -15.30 -12.84
C GLU A 102 0.07 -15.53 -12.94
N ASN A 103 -0.36 -16.65 -13.52
CA ASN A 103 -1.78 -17.01 -13.57
C ASN A 103 -2.35 -17.20 -12.16
N ILE A 104 -1.66 -17.91 -11.26
CA ILE A 104 -2.09 -18.07 -9.86
C ILE A 104 -2.22 -16.69 -9.18
N ALA A 105 -1.25 -15.79 -9.36
CA ALA A 105 -1.31 -14.45 -8.79
C ALA A 105 -2.54 -13.69 -9.30
N ARG A 106 -2.81 -13.74 -10.60
CA ARG A 106 -3.96 -13.06 -11.23
C ARG A 106 -5.30 -13.63 -10.77
N GLU A 107 -5.44 -14.96 -10.72
CA GLU A 107 -6.68 -15.61 -10.28
C GLU A 107 -6.97 -15.31 -8.80
N ARG A 108 -5.96 -15.41 -7.92
CA ARG A 108 -6.11 -15.02 -6.50
C ARG A 108 -6.48 -13.55 -6.33
N ALA A 109 -5.89 -12.67 -7.12
CA ALA A 109 -6.24 -11.26 -7.09
C ALA A 109 -7.70 -11.01 -7.50
N LYS A 110 -8.17 -11.70 -8.55
CA LYS A 110 -9.58 -11.60 -8.99
C LYS A 110 -10.54 -12.10 -7.91
N GLU A 111 -10.23 -13.21 -7.28
CA GLU A 111 -11.03 -13.76 -6.18
C GLU A 111 -11.05 -12.83 -4.98
N LEU A 112 -9.88 -12.34 -4.57
CA LEU A 112 -9.70 -11.47 -3.39
C LEU A 112 -10.46 -10.15 -3.50
N PHE A 113 -10.46 -9.52 -4.67
CA PHE A 113 -11.08 -8.21 -4.90
C PHE A 113 -12.45 -8.27 -5.60
N GLY A 114 -12.92 -9.46 -5.99
CA GLY A 114 -14.21 -9.62 -6.65
C GLY A 114 -14.26 -9.03 -8.07
N CYS A 115 -13.15 -9.09 -8.82
CA CYS A 115 -13.06 -8.59 -10.18
C CYS A 115 -12.86 -9.70 -11.20
N THR A 116 -12.96 -9.41 -12.51
CA THR A 116 -12.85 -10.43 -13.56
C THR A 116 -11.59 -10.32 -14.41
N TRP A 117 -10.76 -9.31 -14.15
CA TRP A 117 -9.49 -9.10 -14.82
C TRP A 117 -8.44 -8.53 -13.85
N ALA A 118 -7.20 -9.00 -13.97
CA ALA A 118 -6.07 -8.55 -13.18
C ALA A 118 -4.77 -8.59 -13.99
N ASN A 119 -3.87 -7.62 -13.73
CA ASN A 119 -2.49 -7.62 -14.19
C ASN A 119 -1.57 -7.43 -12.97
N ALA A 120 -0.74 -8.43 -12.69
CA ALA A 120 0.17 -8.47 -11.55
C ALA A 120 1.59 -7.97 -11.87
N GLN A 121 1.86 -7.52 -13.10
CA GLN A 121 3.19 -7.14 -13.56
C GLN A 121 3.67 -5.74 -13.12
N PRO A 122 2.84 -4.73 -12.79
CA PRO A 122 3.35 -3.42 -12.39
C PRO A 122 4.36 -3.53 -11.24
N HIS A 123 5.54 -2.90 -11.42
CA HIS A 123 6.61 -2.93 -10.43
C HIS A 123 6.30 -2.08 -9.18
N SER A 124 5.43 -1.09 -9.32
CA SER A 124 4.99 -0.21 -8.24
C SER A 124 3.58 0.31 -8.47
N GLY A 125 2.97 0.93 -7.44
CA GLY A 125 1.68 1.62 -7.57
C GLY A 125 1.74 2.78 -8.57
N ALA A 126 2.81 3.57 -8.54
CA ALA A 126 3.01 4.67 -9.49
C ALA A 126 3.05 4.17 -10.95
N GLN A 127 3.70 3.02 -11.19
CA GLN A 127 3.71 2.41 -12.54
C GLN A 127 2.36 1.78 -12.91
N ALA A 128 1.59 1.29 -11.94
CA ALA A 128 0.23 0.86 -12.20
C ALA A 128 -0.66 2.02 -12.66
N ASN A 129 -0.59 3.17 -11.98
CA ASN A 129 -1.28 4.40 -12.39
C ASN A 129 -0.81 4.85 -13.77
N MET A 130 0.50 4.96 -13.98
CA MET A 130 1.09 5.34 -15.27
C MET A 130 0.62 4.44 -16.42
N ALA A 131 0.57 3.13 -16.21
CA ALA A 131 0.10 2.19 -17.22
C ALA A 131 -1.38 2.42 -17.59
N VAL A 132 -2.22 2.71 -16.61
CA VAL A 132 -3.64 3.02 -16.83
C VAL A 132 -3.80 4.37 -17.54
N GLU A 133 -3.08 5.39 -17.09
CA GLU A 133 -3.12 6.71 -17.71
C GLU A 133 -2.69 6.64 -19.17
N PHE A 134 -1.60 5.97 -19.52
CA PHE A 134 -1.18 5.78 -20.92
C PHE A 134 -2.12 4.86 -21.73
N ALA A 135 -2.89 4.00 -21.10
CA ALA A 135 -3.88 3.20 -21.81
C ALA A 135 -5.16 3.99 -22.15
N LEU A 136 -5.54 4.96 -21.29
CA LEU A 136 -6.81 5.68 -21.37
C LEU A 136 -6.68 7.11 -21.91
N LEU A 137 -5.49 7.72 -21.80
CA LEU A 137 -5.26 9.12 -22.12
C LEU A 137 -4.24 9.31 -23.25
N GLN A 138 -4.30 10.46 -23.89
CA GLN A 138 -3.27 10.97 -24.77
C GLN A 138 -2.52 12.11 -24.09
N GLN A 139 -1.29 12.39 -24.51
CA GLN A 139 -0.51 13.51 -23.99
C GLN A 139 -1.31 14.82 -24.09
N GLY A 140 -1.38 15.57 -22.99
CA GLY A 140 -2.13 16.82 -22.89
C GLY A 140 -3.63 16.67 -22.59
N ASP A 141 -4.14 15.44 -22.52
CA ASP A 141 -5.52 15.22 -22.05
C ASP A 141 -5.71 15.71 -20.63
N THR A 142 -6.90 16.22 -20.33
CA THR A 142 -7.25 16.67 -18.99
C THR A 142 -7.74 15.50 -18.14
N TYR A 143 -7.22 15.40 -16.92
CA TYR A 143 -7.77 14.52 -15.89
C TYR A 143 -7.80 15.19 -14.51
N MET A 144 -8.56 14.60 -13.59
CA MET A 144 -8.66 15.07 -12.20
C MET A 144 -8.06 14.06 -11.24
N GLY A 145 -7.36 14.57 -10.22
CA GLY A 145 -6.84 13.79 -9.10
C GLY A 145 -6.83 14.59 -7.81
N MET A 146 -6.70 13.92 -6.67
CA MET A 146 -6.64 14.62 -5.39
C MET A 146 -5.35 15.42 -5.26
N ASN A 147 -5.45 16.66 -4.78
CA ASN A 147 -4.31 17.54 -4.54
C ASN A 147 -3.30 16.87 -3.58
N LEU A 148 -2.02 16.87 -3.96
CA LEU A 148 -0.93 16.29 -3.16
C LEU A 148 -0.88 16.83 -1.73
N PHE A 149 -1.06 18.15 -1.57
CA PHE A 149 -1.01 18.81 -0.27
C PHE A 149 -2.26 18.61 0.59
N GLU A 150 -3.30 18.02 0.02
CA GLU A 150 -4.56 17.74 0.70
C GLU A 150 -4.86 16.24 0.82
N GLY A 151 -3.83 15.41 0.65
CA GLY A 151 -3.91 13.97 0.87
C GLY A 151 -3.75 13.10 -0.37
N GLY A 152 -3.55 13.67 -1.57
CA GLY A 152 -3.30 12.94 -2.80
C GLY A 152 -1.96 12.20 -2.83
N HIS A 153 -1.69 11.50 -3.93
CA HIS A 153 -0.40 10.87 -4.21
C HIS A 153 0.33 11.60 -5.34
N LEU A 154 1.67 11.52 -5.38
CA LEU A 154 2.49 12.10 -6.45
C LEU A 154 1.98 11.72 -7.84
N SER A 155 1.62 10.46 -8.06
CA SER A 155 1.10 9.96 -9.34
C SER A 155 -0.37 10.30 -9.61
N HIS A 156 -1.00 11.16 -8.80
CA HIS A 156 -2.32 11.72 -9.07
C HIS A 156 -2.27 13.10 -9.72
N GLY A 157 -1.12 13.47 -10.32
CA GLY A 157 -0.99 14.69 -11.07
C GLY A 157 -0.05 15.75 -10.48
N SER A 158 0.82 15.37 -9.56
CA SER A 158 1.83 16.30 -9.05
C SER A 158 2.73 16.81 -10.20
N PRO A 159 3.00 18.13 -10.29
CA PRO A 159 3.90 18.68 -11.30
C PRO A 159 5.31 18.10 -11.28
N ALA A 160 5.74 17.55 -10.15
CA ALA A 160 7.04 16.88 -9.99
C ALA A 160 7.03 15.43 -10.49
N ASN A 161 5.87 14.89 -10.87
CA ASN A 161 5.69 13.52 -11.32
C ASN A 161 5.38 13.49 -12.84
N PHE A 162 5.66 12.33 -13.50
CA PHE A 162 5.33 12.16 -14.91
C PHE A 162 3.87 12.54 -15.22
N SER A 163 2.94 12.21 -14.32
CA SER A 163 1.51 12.46 -14.49
C SER A 163 1.20 13.95 -14.67
N GLY A 164 1.78 14.82 -13.86
CA GLY A 164 1.64 16.28 -14.02
C GLY A 164 2.49 16.88 -15.16
N THR A 165 3.46 16.13 -15.68
CA THR A 165 4.29 16.57 -16.81
C THR A 165 3.65 16.23 -18.17
N TYR A 166 3.01 15.06 -18.27
CA TYR A 166 2.44 14.56 -19.54
C TYR A 166 1.00 15.00 -19.78
N PHE A 167 0.24 15.27 -18.72
CA PHE A 167 -1.20 15.52 -18.79
C PHE A 167 -1.55 16.89 -18.22
N ASN A 168 -2.71 17.39 -18.59
CA ASN A 168 -3.29 18.59 -17.99
C ASN A 168 -4.11 18.20 -16.76
N VAL A 169 -3.55 18.42 -15.57
CA VAL A 169 -4.17 17.97 -14.32
C VAL A 169 -4.92 19.10 -13.63
N VAL A 170 -6.16 18.85 -13.30
CA VAL A 170 -7.01 19.75 -12.51
C VAL A 170 -7.26 19.08 -11.15
N PRO A 171 -6.64 19.57 -10.05
CA PRO A 171 -6.78 18.93 -8.75
C PRO A 171 -8.13 19.22 -8.10
N TYR A 172 -8.62 18.29 -7.30
CA TYR A 172 -9.67 18.52 -6.30
C TYR A 172 -9.10 18.36 -4.89
N GLY A 173 -9.81 18.88 -3.90
CA GLY A 173 -9.32 18.91 -2.53
C GLY A 173 -10.36 18.49 -1.49
N VAL A 174 -10.11 18.94 -0.26
CA VAL A 174 -10.98 18.72 0.90
C VAL A 174 -11.55 20.05 1.42
N ARG A 175 -12.69 19.97 2.11
CA ARG A 175 -13.28 21.09 2.84
C ARG A 175 -12.39 21.49 4.05
N GLU A 176 -12.78 22.56 4.74
CA GLU A 176 -12.09 23.03 5.97
C GLU A 176 -12.10 21.98 7.09
N ASP A 177 -13.16 21.15 7.13
CA ASP A 177 -13.30 20.07 8.08
C ASP A 177 -12.50 18.80 7.72
N GLY A 178 -11.75 18.84 6.63
CA GLY A 178 -10.88 17.74 6.17
C GLY A 178 -11.58 16.62 5.41
N PHE A 179 -12.87 16.74 5.07
CA PHE A 179 -13.57 15.77 4.22
C PHE A 179 -13.48 16.14 2.75
N ILE A 180 -13.48 15.13 1.86
CA ILE A 180 -13.57 15.35 0.41
C ILE A 180 -14.83 16.16 0.11
N ASP A 181 -14.67 17.22 -0.67
CA ASP A 181 -15.76 18.08 -1.14
C ASP A 181 -16.34 17.54 -2.46
N TYR A 182 -17.29 16.63 -2.36
CA TYR A 182 -17.88 16.00 -3.56
C TYR A 182 -18.65 16.98 -4.44
N ASP A 183 -19.21 18.04 -3.88
CA ASP A 183 -19.91 19.07 -4.66
C ASP A 183 -18.89 19.91 -5.45
N GLU A 184 -17.76 20.21 -4.84
CA GLU A 184 -16.64 20.88 -5.53
C GLU A 184 -16.01 19.98 -6.59
N VAL A 185 -15.82 18.66 -6.30
CA VAL A 185 -15.38 17.68 -7.32
C VAL A 185 -16.30 17.69 -8.53
N GLU A 186 -17.62 17.68 -8.32
CA GLU A 186 -18.61 17.73 -9.38
C GLU A 186 -18.54 19.04 -10.18
N ARG A 187 -18.46 20.17 -9.48
CA ARG A 187 -18.33 21.48 -10.12
C ARG A 187 -17.08 21.56 -11.02
N ILE A 188 -15.92 21.16 -10.49
CA ILE A 188 -14.66 21.13 -11.24
C ILE A 188 -14.76 20.19 -12.44
N ALA A 189 -15.32 19.00 -12.27
CA ALA A 189 -15.49 18.03 -13.34
C ALA A 189 -16.36 18.59 -14.49
N LYS A 190 -17.45 19.28 -14.17
CA LYS A 190 -18.31 19.95 -15.17
C LYS A 190 -17.59 21.05 -15.93
N GLU A 191 -16.73 21.80 -15.27
CA GLU A 191 -15.96 22.88 -15.86
C GLU A 191 -14.84 22.39 -16.77
N CYS A 192 -14.00 21.45 -16.29
CA CYS A 192 -12.81 21.01 -17.01
C CYS A 192 -13.04 19.81 -17.96
N ARG A 193 -14.19 19.11 -17.83
CA ARG A 193 -14.54 17.95 -18.67
C ARG A 193 -13.38 16.94 -18.79
N PRO A 194 -12.92 16.36 -17.68
CA PRO A 194 -11.78 15.46 -17.70
C PRO A 194 -12.12 14.17 -18.44
N LYS A 195 -11.12 13.50 -19.01
CA LYS A 195 -11.27 12.14 -19.57
C LYS A 195 -11.15 11.05 -18.50
N LEU A 196 -10.49 11.36 -17.38
CA LEU A 196 -10.26 10.46 -16.26
C LEU A 196 -10.43 11.22 -14.95
N ILE A 197 -11.06 10.59 -13.97
CA ILE A 197 -11.04 11.03 -12.56
C ILE A 197 -10.35 9.94 -11.76
N ILE A 198 -9.32 10.32 -11.00
CA ILE A 198 -8.63 9.43 -10.05
C ILE A 198 -9.18 9.71 -8.66
N CYS A 199 -9.80 8.70 -8.03
CA CYS A 199 -10.19 8.74 -6.63
C CYS A 199 -9.26 7.82 -5.82
N GLY A 200 -8.83 8.30 -4.67
CA GLY A 200 -7.86 7.61 -3.80
C GLY A 200 -6.96 8.62 -3.11
N ALA A 201 -6.35 8.22 -2.01
CA ALA A 201 -5.55 9.11 -1.19
C ALA A 201 -4.41 8.41 -0.48
N SER A 202 -3.37 9.18 -0.13
CA SER A 202 -2.23 8.75 0.70
C SER A 202 -2.32 9.23 2.15
N ALA A 203 -3.09 10.30 2.41
CA ALA A 203 -3.23 10.89 3.74
C ALA A 203 -4.69 11.36 3.99
N TYR A 204 -5.64 10.45 3.83
CA TYR A 204 -7.06 10.70 4.07
C TYR A 204 -7.63 9.63 5.01
N GLY A 205 -8.01 10.05 6.21
CA GLY A 205 -8.45 9.16 7.28
C GLY A 205 -9.92 8.72 7.19
N ARG A 206 -10.69 9.16 6.19
CA ARG A 206 -12.13 8.89 6.10
C ARG A 206 -12.46 7.94 4.96
N THR A 207 -13.67 7.38 5.02
CA THR A 207 -14.20 6.52 3.96
C THR A 207 -14.39 7.30 2.66
N ILE A 208 -13.96 6.71 1.54
CA ILE A 208 -14.15 7.27 0.21
C ILE A 208 -15.46 6.75 -0.38
N ASP A 209 -16.32 7.66 -0.84
CA ASP A 209 -17.56 7.31 -1.55
C ASP A 209 -17.29 7.11 -3.04
N PHE A 210 -16.95 5.87 -3.41
CA PHE A 210 -16.71 5.49 -4.80
C PHE A 210 -17.95 5.61 -5.68
N LYS A 211 -19.15 5.45 -5.08
CA LYS A 211 -20.42 5.61 -5.82
C LYS A 211 -20.60 7.05 -6.26
N ARG A 212 -20.37 8.00 -5.35
CA ARG A 212 -20.48 9.42 -5.67
C ARG A 212 -19.46 9.86 -6.74
N PHE A 213 -18.20 9.37 -6.65
CA PHE A 213 -17.22 9.59 -7.70
C PHE A 213 -17.68 9.02 -9.06
N ARG A 214 -18.32 7.86 -9.07
CA ARG A 214 -18.86 7.27 -10.30
C ARG A 214 -19.98 8.11 -10.90
N GLU A 215 -20.91 8.58 -10.10
CA GLU A 215 -21.98 9.46 -10.55
C GLU A 215 -21.43 10.72 -11.22
N ILE A 216 -20.42 11.35 -10.59
CA ILE A 216 -19.74 12.53 -11.16
C ILE A 216 -19.03 12.18 -12.48
N ALA A 217 -18.32 11.06 -12.53
CA ALA A 217 -17.61 10.62 -13.72
C ALA A 217 -18.57 10.37 -14.89
N ASP A 218 -19.70 9.69 -14.64
CA ASP A 218 -20.72 9.41 -15.65
C ASP A 218 -21.35 10.70 -16.20
N GLU A 219 -21.60 11.70 -15.35
CA GLU A 219 -22.19 12.97 -15.76
C GLU A 219 -21.32 13.75 -16.75
N VAL A 220 -19.99 13.61 -16.65
CA VAL A 220 -19.05 14.31 -17.56
C VAL A 220 -18.48 13.40 -18.64
N GLY A 221 -18.83 12.10 -18.64
CA GLY A 221 -18.33 11.11 -19.59
C GLY A 221 -16.86 10.72 -19.34
N ALA A 222 -16.37 10.80 -18.10
CA ALA A 222 -15.01 10.43 -17.72
C ALA A 222 -14.91 8.97 -17.30
N TYR A 223 -13.73 8.38 -17.46
CA TYR A 223 -13.39 7.14 -16.77
C TYR A 223 -13.15 7.40 -15.28
N LEU A 224 -13.40 6.40 -14.45
CA LEU A 224 -13.08 6.42 -13.02
C LEU A 224 -11.99 5.40 -12.71
N LEU A 225 -10.84 5.88 -12.24
CA LEU A 225 -9.75 5.09 -11.67
C LEU A 225 -9.81 5.21 -10.15
N ALA A 226 -9.91 4.08 -9.45
CA ALA A 226 -9.78 4.04 -8.00
C ALA A 226 -8.39 3.54 -7.60
N ASP A 227 -7.56 4.40 -7.04
CA ASP A 227 -6.28 4.01 -6.43
C ASP A 227 -6.52 3.66 -4.96
N ILE A 228 -6.56 2.37 -4.66
CA ILE A 228 -6.79 1.84 -3.32
C ILE A 228 -5.51 1.43 -2.59
N ALA A 229 -4.36 1.90 -3.05
CA ALA A 229 -3.05 1.48 -2.53
C ALA A 229 -2.97 1.49 -1.01
N HIS A 230 -3.48 2.53 -0.36
CA HIS A 230 -3.46 2.64 1.10
C HIS A 230 -4.44 1.71 1.80
N ILE A 231 -5.58 1.46 1.21
CA ILE A 231 -6.70 0.75 1.83
C ILE A 231 -6.94 -0.66 1.25
N ALA A 232 -6.01 -1.18 0.44
CA ALA A 232 -6.22 -2.43 -0.30
C ALA A 232 -6.56 -3.63 0.60
N GLY A 233 -5.89 -3.79 1.74
CA GLY A 233 -6.21 -4.84 2.70
C GLY A 233 -7.62 -4.68 3.29
N LEU A 234 -8.00 -3.44 3.62
CA LEU A 234 -9.32 -3.13 4.16
C LEU A 234 -10.44 -3.36 3.13
N VAL A 235 -10.19 -3.03 1.86
CA VAL A 235 -11.11 -3.30 0.74
C VAL A 235 -11.24 -4.80 0.50
N ALA A 236 -10.12 -5.52 0.46
CA ALA A 236 -10.11 -6.98 0.23
C ALA A 236 -10.92 -7.76 1.28
N THR A 237 -10.99 -7.26 2.51
CA THR A 237 -11.70 -7.89 3.63
C THR A 237 -13.09 -7.32 3.90
N GLY A 238 -13.50 -6.30 3.14
CA GLY A 238 -14.79 -5.62 3.33
C GLY A 238 -14.86 -4.69 4.54
N VAL A 239 -13.72 -4.38 5.17
CA VAL A 239 -13.63 -3.41 6.28
C VAL A 239 -13.78 -1.98 5.76
N HIS A 240 -13.31 -1.72 4.53
CA HIS A 240 -13.61 -0.50 3.78
C HIS A 240 -14.48 -0.86 2.56
N PRO A 241 -15.45 0.00 2.15
CA PRO A 241 -16.23 -0.23 0.94
C PRO A 241 -15.36 -0.50 -0.30
N SER A 242 -15.80 -1.45 -1.13
CA SER A 242 -15.11 -1.78 -2.38
C SER A 242 -15.38 -0.72 -3.46
N PRO A 243 -14.39 -0.36 -4.29
CA PRO A 243 -14.61 0.45 -5.49
C PRO A 243 -15.40 -0.30 -6.57
N PHE A 244 -15.46 -1.63 -6.52
CA PHE A 244 -16.33 -2.43 -7.38
C PHE A 244 -17.78 -2.42 -6.85
N PRO A 245 -18.78 -2.18 -7.70
CA PRO A 245 -18.78 -2.12 -9.15
C PRO A 245 -18.63 -0.70 -9.76
N TYR A 246 -18.21 0.27 -9.01
CA TYR A 246 -18.24 1.68 -9.43
C TYR A 246 -17.08 2.09 -10.35
N ALA A 247 -15.85 1.71 -9.98
CA ALA A 247 -14.68 2.08 -10.75
C ALA A 247 -14.56 1.28 -12.05
N HIS A 248 -14.13 1.94 -13.13
CA HIS A 248 -13.81 1.28 -14.40
C HIS A 248 -12.50 0.48 -14.28
N VAL A 249 -11.55 1.02 -13.57
CA VAL A 249 -10.27 0.41 -13.29
C VAL A 249 -9.84 0.73 -11.87
N VAL A 250 -9.15 -0.21 -11.24
CA VAL A 250 -8.62 -0.09 -9.87
C VAL A 250 -7.12 -0.36 -9.92
N THR A 251 -6.35 0.51 -9.28
CA THR A 251 -4.93 0.29 -9.05
C THR A 251 -4.64 0.13 -7.57
N THR A 252 -3.58 -0.59 -7.26
CA THR A 252 -3.12 -0.74 -5.88
C THR A 252 -1.64 -1.02 -5.80
N THR A 253 -1.07 -0.78 -4.63
CA THR A 253 0.17 -1.40 -4.17
C THR A 253 -0.13 -2.70 -3.44
N THR A 254 0.89 -3.54 -3.26
CA THR A 254 0.74 -4.81 -2.54
C THR A 254 1.36 -4.81 -1.14
N HIS A 255 2.07 -3.75 -0.75
CA HIS A 255 2.96 -3.72 0.42
C HIS A 255 2.50 -2.83 1.60
N LYS A 256 1.29 -2.26 1.55
CA LYS A 256 0.75 -1.42 2.64
C LYS A 256 -0.21 -2.24 3.53
N THR A 257 -1.49 -1.87 3.60
CA THR A 257 -2.48 -2.66 4.36
C THR A 257 -2.64 -4.09 3.85
N LEU A 258 -2.33 -4.37 2.58
CA LEU A 258 -2.38 -5.72 2.02
C LEU A 258 -1.23 -6.63 2.50
N ARG A 259 -0.18 -6.08 3.11
CA ARG A 259 0.91 -6.81 3.78
C ARG A 259 1.69 -7.76 2.88
N GLY A 260 1.90 -7.37 1.62
CA GLY A 260 2.66 -8.16 0.63
C GLY A 260 3.99 -7.53 0.22
N PRO A 261 4.63 -8.04 -0.84
CA PRO A 261 5.87 -7.50 -1.35
C PRO A 261 5.67 -6.11 -1.95
N ARG A 262 6.72 -5.30 -2.02
CA ARG A 262 6.68 -4.04 -2.77
C ARG A 262 6.39 -4.31 -4.24
N GLY A 263 5.31 -3.72 -4.72
CA GLY A 263 4.82 -3.90 -6.09
C GLY A 263 3.51 -3.17 -6.30
N GLY A 264 3.02 -3.19 -7.55
CA GLY A 264 1.73 -2.65 -7.95
C GLY A 264 0.85 -3.69 -8.63
N MET A 265 -0.40 -3.34 -8.86
CA MET A 265 -1.38 -4.18 -9.55
C MET A 265 -2.46 -3.34 -10.20
N ILE A 266 -3.03 -3.85 -11.28
CA ILE A 266 -4.19 -3.27 -11.95
C ILE A 266 -5.31 -4.30 -11.97
N LEU A 267 -6.51 -3.89 -11.60
CA LEU A 267 -7.72 -4.70 -11.53
C LEU A 267 -8.84 -4.04 -12.35
N SER A 268 -9.69 -4.83 -12.99
CA SER A 268 -10.81 -4.31 -13.77
C SER A 268 -11.82 -5.42 -14.09
N THR A 269 -12.79 -5.11 -14.95
CA THR A 269 -13.57 -6.13 -15.62
C THR A 269 -12.84 -6.68 -16.84
N ALA A 270 -13.13 -7.92 -17.23
CA ALA A 270 -12.51 -8.54 -18.40
C ALA A 270 -12.84 -7.78 -19.71
N GLU A 271 -14.04 -7.22 -19.79
CA GLU A 271 -14.47 -6.40 -20.92
C GLU A 271 -13.65 -5.12 -21.01
N PHE A 272 -13.63 -4.30 -19.96
CA PHE A 272 -12.90 -3.03 -19.93
C PHE A 272 -11.41 -3.21 -20.15
N GLY A 273 -10.79 -4.18 -19.47
CA GLY A 273 -9.36 -4.45 -19.59
C GLY A 273 -8.92 -4.87 -20.99
N LYS A 274 -9.81 -5.59 -21.73
CA LYS A 274 -9.57 -5.98 -23.12
C LYS A 274 -9.81 -4.81 -24.10
N GLU A 275 -10.94 -4.11 -23.97
CA GLU A 275 -11.31 -2.98 -24.82
C GLU A 275 -10.26 -1.89 -24.79
N HIS A 276 -9.85 -1.48 -23.60
CA HIS A 276 -8.86 -0.41 -23.39
C HIS A 276 -7.42 -0.90 -23.37
N LYS A 277 -7.18 -2.18 -23.70
CA LYS A 277 -5.83 -2.77 -23.83
C LYS A 277 -4.91 -2.50 -22.63
N LEU A 278 -5.44 -2.56 -21.41
CA LEU A 278 -4.70 -2.24 -20.18
C LEU A 278 -3.37 -2.99 -20.06
N ASN A 279 -3.28 -4.24 -20.56
CA ASN A 279 -2.02 -4.98 -20.61
C ASN A 279 -0.95 -4.27 -21.45
N ARG A 280 -1.33 -3.58 -22.55
CA ARG A 280 -0.37 -2.83 -23.37
C ARG A 280 0.16 -1.59 -22.69
N GLY A 281 -0.62 -0.99 -21.80
CA GLY A 281 -0.16 0.09 -20.94
C GLY A 281 1.00 -0.36 -20.05
N VAL A 282 0.97 -1.60 -19.55
CA VAL A 282 2.06 -2.18 -18.78
C VAL A 282 3.19 -2.62 -19.70
N PHE A 283 2.95 -3.61 -20.54
CA PHE A 283 3.95 -4.15 -21.49
C PHE A 283 3.39 -4.11 -22.91
N PRO A 284 4.10 -3.54 -23.86
CA PRO A 284 5.40 -2.87 -23.77
C PRO A 284 5.34 -1.37 -23.44
N GLY A 285 4.21 -0.87 -22.92
CA GLY A 285 3.96 0.57 -22.76
C GLY A 285 4.98 1.28 -21.86
N ILE A 286 5.19 0.75 -20.65
CA ILE A 286 6.07 1.38 -19.66
C ILE A 286 7.10 0.43 -19.05
N GLN A 287 6.95 -0.89 -19.23
CA GLN A 287 7.82 -1.91 -18.66
C GLN A 287 8.33 -2.86 -19.73
N GLY A 288 9.50 -3.51 -19.43
CA GLY A 288 10.02 -4.68 -20.12
C GLY A 288 9.71 -5.96 -19.34
N GLY A 289 10.76 -6.71 -18.92
CA GLY A 289 10.61 -7.97 -18.19
C GLY A 289 9.93 -7.79 -16.85
N PRO A 290 8.93 -8.64 -16.53
CA PRO A 290 8.28 -8.65 -15.23
C PRO A 290 9.23 -9.19 -14.14
N LEU A 291 8.97 -8.82 -12.89
CA LEU A 291 9.71 -9.30 -11.71
C LEU A 291 9.03 -10.58 -11.19
N GLU A 292 9.40 -11.74 -11.71
CA GLU A 292 8.72 -13.00 -11.44
C GLU A 292 8.80 -13.43 -9.97
N HIS A 293 9.90 -13.12 -9.27
CA HIS A 293 10.03 -13.32 -7.83
C HIS A 293 9.05 -12.44 -7.03
N VAL A 294 8.79 -11.21 -7.46
CA VAL A 294 7.79 -10.33 -6.86
C VAL A 294 6.37 -10.84 -7.16
N ILE A 295 6.12 -11.32 -8.37
CA ILE A 295 4.80 -11.88 -8.74
C ILE A 295 4.49 -13.14 -7.92
N ALA A 296 5.49 -14.01 -7.70
CA ALA A 296 5.36 -15.15 -6.80
C ALA A 296 5.04 -14.72 -5.36
N ALA A 297 5.75 -13.72 -4.85
CA ALA A 297 5.50 -13.16 -3.53
C ALA A 297 4.10 -12.51 -3.42
N LYS A 298 3.61 -11.84 -4.47
CA LYS A 298 2.21 -11.36 -4.56
C LYS A 298 1.23 -12.53 -4.47
N ALA A 299 1.48 -13.63 -5.17
CA ALA A 299 0.63 -14.81 -5.11
C ALA A 299 0.55 -15.42 -3.70
N VAL A 300 1.67 -15.43 -2.95
CA VAL A 300 1.71 -15.85 -1.54
C VAL A 300 0.88 -14.89 -0.69
N CYS A 301 1.13 -13.60 -0.79
CA CYS A 301 0.41 -12.54 -0.07
C CYS A 301 -1.13 -12.65 -0.28
N PHE A 302 -1.59 -12.84 -1.51
CA PHE A 302 -3.02 -12.97 -1.79
C PHE A 302 -3.61 -14.23 -1.15
N LYS A 303 -2.85 -15.33 -1.09
CA LYS A 303 -3.29 -16.54 -0.39
C LYS A 303 -3.45 -16.29 1.12
N GLU A 304 -2.53 -15.54 1.71
CA GLU A 304 -2.63 -15.12 3.11
C GLU A 304 -3.83 -14.18 3.33
N ALA A 305 -4.02 -13.21 2.43
CA ALA A 305 -5.10 -12.24 2.52
C ALA A 305 -6.52 -12.84 2.36
N MET A 306 -6.62 -14.04 1.77
CA MET A 306 -7.87 -14.79 1.64
C MET A 306 -8.22 -15.58 2.91
N GLN A 307 -7.36 -15.61 3.94
CA GLN A 307 -7.64 -16.34 5.18
C GLN A 307 -8.47 -15.48 6.15
N PRO A 308 -9.31 -16.11 7.00
CA PRO A 308 -10.13 -15.39 7.99
C PRO A 308 -9.30 -14.49 8.92
N GLU A 309 -8.11 -14.93 9.31
CA GLU A 309 -7.20 -14.22 10.21
C GLU A 309 -6.75 -12.87 9.62
N PHE A 310 -6.71 -12.75 8.30
CA PHE A 310 -6.38 -11.49 7.66
C PHE A 310 -7.51 -10.46 7.79
N LYS A 311 -8.77 -10.91 7.81
CA LYS A 311 -9.90 -10.03 8.10
C LYS A 311 -9.85 -9.54 9.55
N GLU A 312 -9.60 -10.43 10.51
CA GLU A 312 -9.43 -10.07 11.92
C GLU A 312 -8.31 -9.04 12.09
N TYR A 313 -7.19 -9.23 11.39
CA TYR A 313 -6.08 -8.28 11.35
C TYR A 313 -6.52 -6.91 10.82
N CYS A 314 -7.26 -6.85 9.72
CA CYS A 314 -7.75 -5.59 9.14
C CYS A 314 -8.75 -4.87 10.07
N GLU A 315 -9.62 -5.61 10.74
CA GLU A 315 -10.52 -5.06 11.77
C GLU A 315 -9.74 -4.50 12.97
N GLN A 316 -8.67 -5.20 13.38
CA GLN A 316 -7.80 -4.73 14.47
C GLN A 316 -7.03 -3.47 14.08
N ILE A 317 -6.56 -3.33 12.83
CA ILE A 317 -5.94 -2.10 12.32
C ILE A 317 -6.84 -0.89 12.56
N VAL A 318 -8.11 -0.99 12.18
CA VAL A 318 -9.07 0.12 12.29
C VAL A 318 -9.40 0.43 13.76
N LYS A 319 -9.55 -0.60 14.60
CA LYS A 319 -9.74 -0.41 16.05
C LYS A 319 -8.56 0.32 16.68
N ASN A 320 -7.34 -0.11 16.37
CA ASN A 320 -6.11 0.50 16.86
C ASN A 320 -5.97 1.96 16.39
N ALA A 321 -6.29 2.24 15.12
CA ALA A 321 -6.25 3.60 14.58
C ALA A 321 -7.24 4.51 15.29
N LYS A 322 -8.43 4.01 15.58
CA LYS A 322 -9.45 4.77 16.29
C LYS A 322 -9.02 5.08 17.73
N VAL A 323 -8.47 4.10 18.44
CA VAL A 323 -7.95 4.32 19.81
C VAL A 323 -6.83 5.35 19.81
N LEU A 324 -5.88 5.26 18.87
CA LEU A 324 -4.79 6.23 18.75
C LEU A 324 -5.32 7.65 18.49
N ALA A 325 -6.24 7.81 17.53
CA ALA A 325 -6.84 9.11 17.21
C ALA A 325 -7.62 9.69 18.41
N ASP A 326 -8.49 8.90 19.02
CA ASP A 326 -9.28 9.30 20.20
C ASP A 326 -8.37 9.65 21.39
N GLY A 327 -7.32 8.86 21.61
CA GLY A 327 -6.33 9.08 22.65
C GLY A 327 -5.56 10.40 22.49
N LEU A 328 -5.20 10.75 21.26
CA LEU A 328 -4.56 12.03 20.93
C LEU A 328 -5.53 13.20 21.12
N MET A 329 -6.77 13.10 20.62
CA MET A 329 -7.78 14.16 20.76
C MET A 329 -8.17 14.40 22.24
N LYS A 330 -8.32 13.35 23.06
CA LYS A 330 -8.54 13.48 24.51
C LYS A 330 -7.43 14.28 25.20
N ARG A 331 -6.23 14.23 24.64
CA ARG A 331 -5.05 14.96 25.15
C ARG A 331 -4.88 16.32 24.46
N GLY A 332 -5.88 16.78 23.70
CA GLY A 332 -5.90 18.11 23.07
C GLY A 332 -4.94 18.24 21.90
N ILE A 333 -4.73 17.16 21.16
CA ILE A 333 -4.02 17.15 19.86
C ILE A 333 -5.06 17.01 18.77
N ASP A 334 -5.05 17.91 17.80
CA ASP A 334 -6.04 17.95 16.74
C ASP A 334 -5.78 16.87 15.68
N ILE A 335 -6.85 16.22 15.23
CA ILE A 335 -6.84 15.28 14.12
C ILE A 335 -7.68 15.87 12.99
N VAL A 336 -7.09 15.97 11.80
CA VAL A 336 -7.81 16.41 10.60
C VAL A 336 -9.05 15.52 10.40
N SER A 337 -10.18 16.13 10.08
CA SER A 337 -11.51 15.51 10.01
C SER A 337 -12.06 14.95 11.34
N GLY A 338 -11.44 15.26 12.49
CA GLY A 338 -11.94 14.87 13.81
C GLY A 338 -11.91 13.36 14.07
N GLY A 339 -10.93 12.62 13.50
CA GLY A 339 -10.75 11.19 13.74
C GLY A 339 -10.42 10.38 12.48
N THR A 340 -10.66 9.05 12.53
CA THR A 340 -10.39 8.15 11.42
C THR A 340 -11.43 7.04 11.28
N ASP A 341 -11.67 6.60 10.03
CA ASP A 341 -12.49 5.45 9.67
C ASP A 341 -11.65 4.28 9.14
N ASN A 342 -10.33 4.47 8.96
CA ASN A 342 -9.44 3.48 8.34
C ASN A 342 -8.16 3.25 9.16
N HIS A 343 -7.02 3.00 8.51
CA HIS A 343 -5.76 2.60 9.12
C HIS A 343 -4.83 3.78 9.48
N LEU A 344 -5.17 5.00 9.08
CA LEU A 344 -4.32 6.18 9.26
C LEU A 344 -5.09 7.38 9.80
N MET A 345 -4.36 8.31 10.35
CA MET A 345 -4.84 9.64 10.72
C MET A 345 -3.81 10.71 10.36
N LEU A 346 -4.29 11.92 10.18
CA LEU A 346 -3.47 13.10 9.96
C LEU A 346 -3.58 14.01 11.17
N VAL A 347 -2.49 14.15 11.93
CA VAL A 347 -2.38 15.02 13.09
C VAL A 347 -2.13 16.44 12.62
N ASP A 348 -2.87 17.41 13.17
CA ASP A 348 -2.66 18.83 12.94
C ASP A 348 -1.94 19.47 14.14
N LEU A 349 -0.73 19.96 13.91
CA LEU A 349 0.13 20.52 14.96
C LEU A 349 0.03 22.05 15.08
N ARG A 350 -0.81 22.71 14.25
CA ARG A 350 -0.92 24.17 14.23
C ARG A 350 -1.40 24.75 15.56
N SER A 351 -2.38 24.12 16.19
CA SER A 351 -2.94 24.57 17.48
C SER A 351 -1.94 24.51 18.65
N VAL A 352 -0.95 23.62 18.54
CA VAL A 352 0.11 23.47 19.57
C VAL A 352 1.40 24.20 19.19
N GLY A 353 1.42 24.91 18.05
CA GLY A 353 2.55 25.72 17.61
C GLY A 353 3.81 24.92 17.25
N LYS A 354 3.64 23.67 16.78
CA LYS A 354 4.72 22.76 16.39
C LYS A 354 4.71 22.49 14.89
N THR A 355 5.84 22.03 14.37
CA THR A 355 5.98 21.60 12.98
C THR A 355 6.07 20.08 12.86
N GLY A 356 5.72 19.56 11.68
CA GLY A 356 5.86 18.12 11.40
C GLY A 356 7.30 17.65 11.49
N ALA A 357 8.26 18.45 11.00
CA ALA A 357 9.68 18.11 11.04
C ALA A 357 10.23 18.00 12.49
N GLU A 358 9.87 18.95 13.36
CA GLU A 358 10.29 18.89 14.78
C GLU A 358 9.78 17.64 15.48
N ILE A 359 8.51 17.29 15.27
CA ILE A 359 7.90 16.16 15.98
C ILE A 359 8.31 14.83 15.34
N GLU A 360 8.51 14.74 14.01
CA GLU A 360 9.08 13.57 13.34
C GLU A 360 10.43 13.20 13.96
N GLU A 361 11.35 14.17 14.10
CA GLU A 361 12.68 13.97 14.69
C GLU A 361 12.59 13.59 16.18
N ALA A 362 11.74 14.26 16.95
CA ALA A 362 11.57 13.98 18.38
C ALA A 362 10.99 12.59 18.64
N LEU A 363 10.08 12.10 17.79
CA LEU A 363 9.51 10.76 17.88
C LEU A 363 10.56 9.70 17.51
N ASP A 364 11.33 9.90 16.44
CA ASP A 364 12.40 8.98 16.04
C ASP A 364 13.44 8.80 17.16
N ALA A 365 13.82 9.89 17.83
CA ALA A 365 14.76 9.88 18.95
C ALA A 365 14.31 9.03 20.15
N ILE A 366 13.02 8.74 20.27
CA ILE A 366 12.46 7.90 21.35
C ILE A 366 12.02 6.52 20.88
N GLY A 367 12.25 6.18 19.60
CA GLY A 367 11.91 4.88 19.04
C GLY A 367 10.51 4.77 18.43
N ILE A 368 9.93 5.87 17.96
CA ILE A 368 8.70 5.88 17.14
C ILE A 368 9.03 6.41 15.76
N THR A 369 8.84 5.59 14.72
CA THR A 369 9.00 6.02 13.33
C THR A 369 7.67 6.50 12.77
N ALA A 370 7.62 7.77 12.33
CA ALA A 370 6.46 8.40 11.71
C ALA A 370 6.92 9.27 10.54
N ASN A 371 6.01 9.91 9.81
CA ASN A 371 6.41 10.88 8.81
C ASN A 371 5.66 12.21 8.95
N LYS A 372 6.39 13.32 8.77
CA LYS A 372 5.77 14.63 8.58
C LYS A 372 4.87 14.62 7.33
N ASN A 373 3.79 15.38 7.39
CA ASN A 373 2.82 15.48 6.31
C ASN A 373 2.18 16.86 6.31
N THR A 374 1.91 17.40 5.13
CA THR A 374 1.10 18.62 5.03
C THR A 374 -0.31 18.37 5.54
N VAL A 375 -0.89 19.38 6.19
CA VAL A 375 -2.32 19.42 6.51
C VAL A 375 -3.06 20.26 5.45
N PRO A 376 -4.38 20.14 5.31
CA PRO A 376 -5.12 20.95 4.37
C PRO A 376 -4.84 22.45 4.62
N ARG A 377 -4.52 23.19 3.52
CA ARG A 377 -4.13 24.60 3.56
C ARG A 377 -2.94 24.88 4.47
N ASP A 378 -1.95 24.00 4.45
CA ASP A 378 -0.76 24.10 5.26
C ASP A 378 0.02 25.39 4.94
N PRO A 379 0.34 26.25 5.94
CA PRO A 379 1.14 27.44 5.72
C PRO A 379 2.64 27.16 5.57
N GLN A 380 3.09 25.93 5.91
CA GLN A 380 4.49 25.55 5.87
C GLN A 380 4.86 24.91 4.52
N SER A 381 6.16 24.89 4.22
CA SER A 381 6.67 24.17 3.05
C SER A 381 6.55 22.64 3.24
N ALA A 382 6.62 21.91 2.14
CA ALA A 382 6.59 20.43 2.16
C ALA A 382 7.77 19.78 2.92
N LEU A 383 8.85 20.52 3.17
CA LEU A 383 10.01 20.04 3.94
C LEU A 383 9.85 20.22 5.46
N VAL A 384 8.96 21.12 5.87
CA VAL A 384 8.69 21.45 7.28
C VAL A 384 7.37 20.86 7.74
N THR A 385 6.29 21.17 7.04
CA THR A 385 4.89 20.77 7.27
C THR A 385 4.33 21.20 8.64
N SER A 386 3.00 21.20 8.76
CA SER A 386 2.32 21.47 10.04
C SER A 386 1.64 20.22 10.61
N GLY A 387 1.92 19.04 10.08
CA GLY A 387 1.29 17.80 10.54
C GLY A 387 2.16 16.58 10.50
N LEU A 388 1.60 15.50 11.06
CA LEU A 388 2.15 14.15 11.01
C LEU A 388 1.10 13.19 10.46
N ARG A 389 1.54 12.24 9.63
CA ARG A 389 0.72 11.10 9.28
C ARG A 389 1.11 9.91 10.14
N LEU A 390 0.13 9.32 10.83
CA LEU A 390 0.29 8.14 11.66
C LEU A 390 -0.59 7.02 11.11
N GLY A 391 -0.10 5.78 11.18
CA GLY A 391 -0.84 4.60 10.76
C GLY A 391 -0.54 3.40 11.63
N THR A 392 -1.42 2.43 11.62
CA THR A 392 -1.38 1.30 12.55
C THR A 392 -1.07 -0.07 11.93
N PRO A 393 -0.92 -0.27 10.60
CA PRO A 393 -0.78 -1.60 10.02
C PRO A 393 0.44 -2.36 10.52
N ALA A 394 1.63 -1.76 10.50
CA ALA A 394 2.88 -2.41 10.90
C ALA A 394 2.88 -2.80 12.39
N ALA A 395 2.49 -1.86 13.27
CA ALA A 395 2.40 -2.12 14.70
C ALA A 395 1.32 -3.19 15.02
N THR A 396 0.20 -3.21 14.28
CA THR A 396 -0.82 -4.26 14.42
C THR A 396 -0.29 -5.62 13.95
N THR A 397 0.48 -5.68 12.85
CA THR A 397 1.16 -6.92 12.41
C THR A 397 2.12 -7.44 13.48
N ARG A 398 2.81 -6.54 14.18
CA ARG A 398 3.71 -6.86 15.29
C ARG A 398 2.96 -7.42 16.51
N GLY A 399 1.65 -7.22 16.61
CA GLY A 399 0.80 -7.79 17.65
C GLY A 399 0.20 -6.78 18.63
N LEU A 400 0.47 -5.47 18.45
CA LEU A 400 -0.04 -4.42 19.33
C LEU A 400 -1.57 -4.34 19.28
N LYS A 401 -2.17 -4.06 20.41
CA LYS A 401 -3.61 -3.95 20.62
C LYS A 401 -4.00 -2.57 21.17
N GLU A 402 -5.28 -2.39 21.45
CA GLU A 402 -5.86 -1.12 21.87
C GLU A 402 -5.15 -0.50 23.09
N GLU A 403 -4.79 -1.31 24.08
CA GLU A 403 -4.09 -0.84 25.29
C GLU A 403 -2.69 -0.26 24.97
N ASP A 404 -1.97 -0.89 24.04
CA ASP A 404 -0.65 -0.42 23.61
C ASP A 404 -0.79 0.90 22.84
N PHE A 405 -1.83 1.04 22.02
CA PHE A 405 -2.09 2.28 21.27
C PHE A 405 -2.56 3.45 22.16
N GLU A 406 -3.24 3.18 23.26
CA GLU A 406 -3.54 4.21 24.26
C GLU A 406 -2.25 4.75 24.92
N GLN A 407 -1.28 3.86 25.23
CA GLN A 407 0.05 4.26 25.73
C GLN A 407 0.84 5.03 24.67
N ILE A 408 0.79 4.59 23.41
CA ILE A 408 1.44 5.30 22.30
C ILE A 408 0.83 6.70 22.13
N ALA A 409 -0.50 6.84 22.26
CA ALA A 409 -1.15 8.16 22.22
C ALA A 409 -0.69 9.07 23.36
N GLU A 410 -0.50 8.54 24.57
CA GLU A 410 0.06 9.26 25.71
C GLU A 410 1.48 9.73 25.39
N VAL A 411 2.33 8.85 24.90
CA VAL A 411 3.72 9.14 24.56
C VAL A 411 3.80 10.23 23.49
N ILE A 412 3.07 10.08 22.39
CA ILE A 412 3.06 11.07 21.30
C ILE A 412 2.59 12.43 21.80
N ALA A 413 1.50 12.49 22.57
CA ALA A 413 0.99 13.74 23.12
C ALA A 413 1.98 14.39 24.11
N THR A 414 2.72 13.59 24.89
CA THR A 414 3.76 14.04 25.80
C THR A 414 4.93 14.64 25.02
N VAL A 415 5.41 13.97 23.97
CA VAL A 415 6.48 14.51 23.10
C VAL A 415 6.05 15.83 22.46
N ILE A 416 4.83 15.92 21.94
CA ILE A 416 4.32 17.16 21.32
C ILE A 416 4.28 18.32 22.32
N LYS A 417 3.87 18.08 23.56
CA LYS A 417 3.64 19.13 24.56
C LYS A 417 4.86 19.47 25.41
N GLU A 418 5.63 18.47 25.79
CA GLU A 418 6.70 18.61 26.78
C GLU A 418 8.11 18.45 26.18
N GLY A 419 8.20 17.92 24.94
CA GLY A 419 9.46 17.77 24.22
C GLY A 419 10.50 16.95 24.99
N ASP A 420 11.75 17.35 24.90
CA ASP A 420 12.90 16.65 25.48
C ASP A 420 12.84 16.46 27.00
N ALA A 421 12.06 17.30 27.71
CA ALA A 421 11.93 17.20 29.17
C ALA A 421 11.39 15.85 29.64
N LYS A 422 10.69 15.12 28.77
CA LYS A 422 10.12 13.79 29.06
C LYS A 422 10.63 12.68 28.15
N ALA A 423 11.67 12.92 27.36
CA ALA A 423 12.17 11.97 26.39
C ALA A 423 12.53 10.60 27.01
N ASP A 424 13.20 10.60 28.16
CA ASP A 424 13.58 9.34 28.84
C ASP A 424 12.38 8.55 29.36
N TYR A 425 11.37 9.23 29.90
CA TYR A 425 10.10 8.60 30.28
C TYR A 425 9.39 7.99 29.07
N CYS A 426 9.28 8.72 27.99
CA CYS A 426 8.66 8.26 26.73
C CYS A 426 9.44 7.06 26.17
N ARG A 427 10.77 7.11 26.14
CA ARG A 427 11.64 6.03 25.66
C ARG A 427 11.46 4.74 26.46
N GLN A 428 11.34 4.83 27.78
CA GLN A 428 11.10 3.66 28.63
C GLN A 428 9.76 2.97 28.31
N ILE A 429 8.69 3.72 28.06
CA ILE A 429 7.40 3.14 27.66
C ILE A 429 7.52 2.42 26.31
N ILE A 430 8.10 3.08 25.31
CA ILE A 430 8.27 2.51 23.97
C ILE A 430 9.13 1.26 24.02
N GLN A 431 10.23 1.28 24.76
CA GLN A 431 11.08 0.11 24.94
C GLN A 431 10.31 -1.06 25.58
N GLY A 432 9.48 -0.80 26.60
CA GLY A 432 8.63 -1.82 27.20
C GLY A 432 7.64 -2.45 26.22
N ILE A 433 7.04 -1.65 25.32
CA ILE A 433 6.14 -2.16 24.26
C ILE A 433 6.95 -2.99 23.25
N VAL A 434 8.11 -2.50 22.80
CA VAL A 434 8.99 -3.21 21.85
C VAL A 434 9.43 -4.57 22.39
N GLU A 435 9.83 -4.65 23.65
CA GLU A 435 10.24 -5.89 24.31
C GLU A 435 9.09 -6.91 24.45
N LYS A 436 7.85 -6.43 24.65
CA LYS A 436 6.66 -7.27 24.71
C LYS A 436 6.33 -7.92 23.36
N TYR A 437 6.67 -7.26 22.25
CA TYR A 437 6.34 -7.69 20.90
C TYR A 437 7.59 -7.72 19.98
N PRO A 438 8.52 -8.65 20.19
CA PRO A 438 9.70 -8.78 19.31
C PRO A 438 9.26 -9.15 17.88
N LEU A 439 9.94 -8.59 16.87
CA LEU A 439 9.79 -9.05 15.49
C LEU A 439 10.53 -10.39 15.35
N SER A 440 9.83 -11.41 14.85
CA SER A 440 10.35 -12.79 14.68
C SER A 440 10.81 -13.03 13.25
#